data_3492352d39bdaae05a2d4490b39fd7af
#
_entry.id   3492352d39bdaae05a2d4490b39fd7af
#
_cell.length_a   1.000
_cell.length_b   1.000
_cell.length_c   1.000
_cell.angle_alpha   90.00
_cell.angle_beta   90.00
_cell.angle_gamma   90.00
#
_symmetry.space_group_name_H-M   'P 1'
#
loop_
_entity.id
_entity.type
_entity.pdbx_description
1 polymer ?
#
loop_
_entity_poly.entity_id
_entity_poly.type
_entity_poly.pdbx_seq_one_letter_code
_entity_poly.pdbx_strand_id
1 'polypeptide(L)'
;MLTQAKLPVVVGEDAGALLTGIVLAIDTQWHLAQVGFAGGALWVRDSGLELGQTVRLRVLARDVSVTLHEATHTSIQNHVPCVVDAITPEAHPSQMLLRLRCGDTVLLARVTARGVHELGLHVGMQVWAQVKSVALVK
;
A
#
# COMPACT_ATOMS: atom_id res chain seq x y z
N MET A 1 -8.81 -1.24 -21.13
CA MET A 1 -7.87 -2.33 -21.12
C MET A 1 -8.30 -3.43 -20.17
N LEU A 2 -8.11 -4.62 -20.60
CA LEU A 2 -8.52 -5.78 -19.84
C LEU A 2 -7.73 -5.91 -18.54
N THR A 3 -6.46 -5.53 -18.55
CA THR A 3 -5.65 -5.58 -17.36
C THR A 3 -6.17 -4.65 -16.28
N GLN A 4 -6.75 -3.53 -16.67
CA GLN A 4 -7.35 -2.60 -15.72
C GLN A 4 -8.50 -3.25 -14.97
N ALA A 5 -9.31 -4.00 -15.69
CA ALA A 5 -10.47 -4.64 -15.09
C ALA A 5 -10.07 -5.71 -14.08
N LYS A 6 -8.86 -6.24 -14.19
CA LYS A 6 -8.39 -7.28 -13.28
C LYS A 6 -7.77 -6.74 -12.01
N LEU A 7 -7.47 -5.45 -11.97
CA LEU A 7 -6.84 -4.86 -10.80
C LEU A 7 -7.91 -4.54 -9.77
N PRO A 8 -7.80 -5.09 -8.56
CA PRO A 8 -8.81 -4.90 -7.54
C PRO A 8 -8.65 -3.54 -6.86
N VAL A 9 -8.96 -2.48 -7.61
CA VAL A 9 -8.85 -1.12 -7.09
C VAL A 9 -10.22 -0.46 -7.12
N VAL A 10 -10.42 0.46 -6.21
CA VAL A 10 -11.62 1.24 -6.07
C VAL A 10 -11.23 2.71 -6.20
N VAL A 11 -12.05 3.50 -6.90
CA VAL A 11 -11.76 4.92 -7.07
C VAL A 11 -12.68 5.75 -6.19
N GLY A 12 -12.33 7.03 -6.03
CA GLY A 12 -13.11 7.96 -5.23
C GLY A 12 -12.56 8.09 -3.83
N GLU A 13 -13.43 8.49 -2.90
CA GLU A 13 -13.05 8.69 -1.50
C GLU A 13 -12.43 7.45 -0.89
N ASP A 14 -12.93 6.29 -1.27
CA ASP A 14 -12.48 5.01 -0.74
C ASP A 14 -11.51 4.32 -1.68
N ALA A 15 -10.81 5.07 -2.52
CA ALA A 15 -9.82 4.48 -3.41
C ALA A 15 -8.85 3.62 -2.60
N GLY A 16 -8.54 2.44 -3.12
CA GLY A 16 -7.68 1.52 -2.44
C GLY A 16 -7.41 0.29 -3.28
N ALA A 17 -6.63 -0.62 -2.71
CA ALA A 17 -6.25 -1.84 -3.37
C ALA A 17 -6.60 -3.04 -2.52
N LEU A 18 -6.94 -4.13 -3.17
CA LEU A 18 -7.13 -5.42 -2.52
C LEU A 18 -5.93 -6.29 -2.84
N LEU A 19 -5.37 -6.90 -1.80
CA LEU A 19 -4.20 -7.77 -1.93
C LEU A 19 -4.55 -9.15 -1.40
N THR A 20 -3.98 -10.17 -2.00
CA THR A 20 -4.06 -11.52 -1.48
C THR A 20 -2.69 -11.91 -0.98
N GLY A 21 -2.63 -12.45 0.23
CA GLY A 21 -1.36 -12.85 0.81
C GLY A 21 -1.50 -14.06 1.71
N ILE A 22 -0.37 -14.46 2.25
CA ILE A 22 -0.27 -15.63 3.10
C ILE A 22 0.36 -15.22 4.42
N VAL A 23 -0.19 -15.71 5.52
CA VAL A 23 0.34 -15.41 6.85
C VAL A 23 1.69 -16.10 7.00
N LEU A 24 2.74 -15.30 7.16
CA LEU A 24 4.12 -15.77 7.25
C LEU A 24 4.59 -15.91 8.69
N ALA A 25 4.11 -15.07 9.58
CA ALA A 25 4.57 -15.03 10.96
C ALA A 25 3.48 -14.47 11.85
N ILE A 26 3.50 -14.87 13.11
CA ILE A 26 2.57 -14.33 14.10
C ILE A 26 3.40 -13.87 15.28
N ASP A 27 3.23 -12.60 15.64
CA ASP A 27 3.92 -12.00 16.79
C ASP A 27 2.92 -11.91 17.93
N THR A 28 3.01 -12.86 18.86
CA THR A 28 2.06 -12.91 19.95
C THR A 28 2.31 -11.82 20.98
N GLN A 29 3.52 -11.28 21.03
CA GLN A 29 3.84 -10.23 21.97
C GLN A 29 3.12 -8.93 21.60
N TRP A 30 3.09 -8.60 20.30
CA TRP A 30 2.51 -7.35 19.84
C TRP A 30 1.17 -7.55 19.15
N HIS A 31 0.68 -8.79 19.10
CA HIS A 31 -0.65 -9.12 18.53
C HIS A 31 -0.74 -8.71 17.05
N LEU A 32 0.31 -9.01 16.32
CA LEU A 32 0.39 -8.72 14.90
C LEU A 32 0.67 -10.00 14.12
N ALA A 33 0.23 -10.02 12.88
CA ALA A 33 0.54 -11.09 11.95
C ALA A 33 1.18 -10.49 10.71
N GLN A 34 2.21 -11.15 10.19
CA GLN A 34 2.85 -10.72 8.97
C GLN A 34 2.25 -11.46 7.79
N VAL A 35 1.76 -10.71 6.81
CA VAL A 35 1.16 -11.27 5.60
C VAL A 35 2.07 -10.95 4.43
N GLY A 36 2.54 -11.99 3.75
CA GLY A 36 3.38 -11.84 2.56
C GLY A 36 2.55 -11.85 1.31
N PHE A 37 2.93 -11.03 0.35
CA PHE A 37 2.28 -10.97 -0.96
C PHE A 37 3.34 -10.79 -2.03
N ALA A 38 2.95 -10.84 -3.29
CA ALA A 38 3.91 -10.66 -4.37
C ALA A 38 4.41 -9.21 -4.34
N GLY A 39 5.65 -9.03 -3.87
CA GLY A 39 6.27 -7.72 -3.82
C GLY A 39 6.59 -7.21 -2.43
N GLY A 40 6.16 -7.90 -1.37
CA GLY A 40 6.47 -7.45 -0.02
C GLY A 40 5.69 -8.15 1.05
N ALA A 41 5.64 -7.53 2.22
CA ALA A 41 4.92 -8.07 3.36
C ALA A 41 4.39 -6.91 4.20
N LEU A 42 3.27 -7.15 4.86
CA LEU A 42 2.63 -6.16 5.73
C LEU A 42 2.27 -6.80 7.06
N TRP A 43 2.47 -6.04 8.12
CA TRP A 43 1.99 -6.42 9.44
C TRP A 43 0.55 -5.96 9.60
N VAL A 44 -0.30 -6.87 10.06
CA VAL A 44 -1.72 -6.58 10.28
C VAL A 44 -2.09 -7.02 11.68
N ARG A 45 -3.21 -6.52 12.17
CA ARG A 45 -3.70 -6.94 13.48
C ARG A 45 -4.05 -8.41 13.44
N ASP A 46 -3.56 -9.16 14.43
CA ASP A 46 -3.86 -10.59 14.55
C ASP A 46 -5.23 -10.76 15.18
N SER A 47 -6.16 -11.32 14.43
CA SER A 47 -7.52 -11.58 14.89
C SER A 47 -7.80 -13.09 14.93
N GLY A 48 -6.76 -13.88 15.17
CA GLY A 48 -6.90 -15.34 15.21
C GLY A 48 -6.40 -16.00 13.94
N LEU A 49 -5.44 -15.36 13.27
CA LEU A 49 -4.89 -15.90 12.03
C LEU A 49 -3.93 -17.04 12.32
N GLU A 50 -3.76 -17.91 11.33
CA GLU A 50 -2.87 -19.07 11.43
C GLU A 50 -1.80 -18.98 10.35
N LEU A 51 -0.63 -19.53 10.67
CA LEU A 51 0.48 -19.60 9.71
C LEU A 51 0.02 -20.34 8.46
N GLY A 52 0.39 -19.80 7.30
CA GLY A 52 0.05 -20.41 6.03
C GLY A 52 -1.35 -20.08 5.53
N GLN A 53 -2.15 -19.40 6.33
CA GLN A 53 -3.51 -19.04 5.94
C GLN A 53 -3.49 -17.99 4.84
N THR A 54 -4.33 -18.19 3.83
CA THR A 54 -4.52 -17.21 2.76
C THR A 54 -5.52 -16.17 3.21
N VAL A 55 -5.16 -14.90 3.09
CA VAL A 55 -6.02 -13.80 3.52
C VAL A 55 -6.07 -12.74 2.45
N ARG A 56 -7.10 -11.91 2.49
CA ARG A 56 -7.22 -10.76 1.63
C ARG A 56 -7.14 -9.49 2.48
N LEU A 57 -6.42 -8.52 1.98
CA LEU A 57 -6.18 -7.26 2.66
C LEU A 57 -6.68 -6.12 1.80
N ARG A 58 -7.22 -5.11 2.46
CA ARG A 58 -7.59 -3.85 1.79
C ARG A 58 -6.72 -2.74 2.34
N VAL A 59 -6.09 -2.00 1.44
CA VAL A 59 -5.24 -0.87 1.79
C VAL A 59 -5.81 0.36 1.11
N LEU A 60 -6.31 1.30 1.90
CA LEU A 60 -6.89 2.52 1.35
C LEU A 60 -5.79 3.49 0.95
N ALA A 61 -6.01 4.19 -0.15
CA ALA A 61 -5.02 5.14 -0.66
C ALA A 61 -4.69 6.23 0.36
N ARG A 62 -5.68 6.65 1.15
CA ARG A 62 -5.48 7.69 2.17
C ARG A 62 -4.57 7.23 3.30
N ASP A 63 -4.36 5.94 3.44
CA ASP A 63 -3.49 5.37 4.48
C ASP A 63 -2.09 5.05 3.98
N VAL A 64 -1.78 5.44 2.75
CA VAL A 64 -0.48 5.17 2.14
C VAL A 64 0.21 6.49 1.85
N SER A 65 1.41 6.64 2.36
CA SER A 65 2.26 7.77 2.04
C SER A 65 3.53 7.27 1.36
N VAL A 66 4.34 8.18 0.88
CA VAL A 66 5.52 7.85 0.08
C VAL A 66 6.73 8.58 0.64
N THR A 67 7.85 7.87 0.75
CA THR A 67 9.14 8.47 1.09
C THR A 67 10.16 8.05 0.05
N LEU A 68 11.21 8.86 -0.10
CA LEU A 68 12.29 8.55 -1.04
C LEU A 68 13.21 7.48 -0.49
N HIS A 69 13.33 7.40 0.83
CA HIS A 69 14.15 6.41 1.51
C HIS A 69 13.33 5.71 2.56
N GLU A 70 13.73 4.52 2.92
CA GLU A 70 13.02 3.79 3.97
C GLU A 70 13.11 4.59 5.28
N ALA A 71 11.95 4.89 5.84
CA ALA A 71 11.90 5.67 7.08
C ALA A 71 12.27 4.79 8.27
N THR A 72 13.03 5.35 9.21
CA THR A 72 13.51 4.58 10.36
C THR A 72 12.96 5.07 11.69
N HIS A 73 12.62 6.33 11.81
CA HIS A 73 12.13 6.89 13.09
C HIS A 73 10.66 7.26 12.95
N THR A 74 9.83 6.24 12.77
CA THR A 74 8.40 6.42 12.55
C THR A 74 7.64 5.29 13.23
N SER A 75 6.42 5.59 13.67
CA SER A 75 5.54 4.56 14.23
C SER A 75 4.91 3.70 13.15
N ILE A 76 4.99 4.09 11.90
CA ILE A 76 4.48 3.29 10.79
C ILE A 76 5.47 2.17 10.53
N GLN A 77 5.02 0.94 10.74
CA GLN A 77 5.86 -0.24 10.65
C GLN A 77 5.89 -0.86 9.26
N ASN A 78 4.92 -0.53 8.42
CA ASN A 78 4.78 -1.17 7.12
C ASN A 78 5.41 -0.31 6.04
N HIS A 79 6.55 -0.75 5.54
CA HIS A 79 7.29 -0.08 4.48
C HIS A 79 7.47 -1.07 3.32
N VAL A 80 7.08 -0.67 2.13
CA VAL A 80 7.17 -1.55 0.96
C VAL A 80 7.89 -0.81 -0.17
N PRO A 81 8.95 -1.39 -0.74
CA PRO A 81 9.62 -0.74 -1.87
C PRO A 81 8.75 -0.84 -3.12
N CYS A 82 8.61 0.26 -3.82
CA CYS A 82 7.71 0.37 -4.96
C CYS A 82 8.32 1.22 -6.07
N VAL A 83 7.68 1.17 -7.23
CA VAL A 83 8.00 2.04 -8.35
C VAL A 83 6.73 2.83 -8.68
N VAL A 84 6.87 4.12 -8.87
CA VAL A 84 5.74 4.96 -9.27
C VAL A 84 5.33 4.58 -10.68
N ASP A 85 4.10 4.10 -10.82
CA ASP A 85 3.59 3.60 -12.10
C ASP A 85 2.70 4.62 -12.80
N ALA A 86 2.02 5.47 -12.04
CA ALA A 86 1.17 6.51 -12.60
C ALA A 86 0.93 7.59 -11.54
N ILE A 87 0.73 8.81 -12.02
CA ILE A 87 0.40 9.97 -11.19
C ILE A 87 -0.80 10.63 -11.82
N THR A 88 -1.92 10.68 -11.11
CA THR A 88 -3.18 11.16 -11.66
C THR A 88 -3.75 12.25 -10.78
N PRO A 89 -4.16 13.40 -11.34
CA PRO A 89 -4.84 14.41 -10.55
C PRO A 89 -6.18 13.88 -10.03
N GLU A 90 -6.56 14.31 -8.82
CA GLU A 90 -7.85 13.98 -8.28
C GLU A 90 -8.82 15.14 -8.46
N ALA A 91 -10.07 14.95 -7.98
CA ALA A 91 -11.10 15.96 -8.16
C ALA A 91 -10.68 17.30 -7.59
N HIS A 92 -10.08 17.29 -6.39
CA HIS A 92 -9.57 18.51 -5.81
C HIS A 92 -8.14 18.74 -6.27
N PRO A 93 -7.80 19.96 -6.74
CA PRO A 93 -6.47 20.20 -7.30
C PRO A 93 -5.31 20.07 -6.32
N SER A 94 -5.59 20.02 -5.02
CA SER A 94 -4.53 19.82 -4.03
C SER A 94 -4.07 18.38 -3.92
N GLN A 95 -4.75 17.43 -4.58
CA GLN A 95 -4.48 16.02 -4.37
C GLN A 95 -4.16 15.28 -5.66
N MET A 96 -3.29 14.30 -5.51
CA MET A 96 -2.89 13.40 -6.59
C MET A 96 -3.05 11.97 -6.11
N LEU A 97 -3.38 11.10 -7.03
CA LEU A 97 -3.43 9.66 -6.76
C LEU A 97 -2.24 9.01 -7.44
N LEU A 98 -1.43 8.32 -6.65
CA LEU A 98 -0.28 7.57 -7.16
C LEU A 98 -0.64 6.12 -7.29
N ARG A 99 -0.26 5.52 -8.39
CA ARG A 99 -0.30 4.07 -8.56
C ARG A 99 1.12 3.56 -8.36
N LEU A 100 1.29 2.69 -7.36
CA LEU A 100 2.60 2.18 -6.98
C LEU A 100 2.65 0.69 -7.29
N ARG A 101 3.66 0.28 -8.02
CA ARG A 101 3.85 -1.12 -8.36
C ARG A 101 4.90 -1.72 -7.44
N CYS A 102 4.52 -2.76 -6.72
CA CYS A 102 5.36 -3.45 -5.75
C CYS A 102 5.46 -4.90 -6.20
N GLY A 103 6.45 -5.21 -7.05
CA GLY A 103 6.47 -6.50 -7.73
C GLY A 103 5.25 -6.61 -8.62
N ASP A 104 4.45 -7.65 -8.42
CA ASP A 104 3.22 -7.84 -9.20
C ASP A 104 2.00 -7.26 -8.50
N THR A 105 2.21 -6.55 -7.42
CA THR A 105 1.12 -6.00 -6.62
C THR A 105 1.04 -4.49 -6.84
N VAL A 106 -0.18 -3.96 -6.82
CA VAL A 106 -0.42 -2.52 -6.98
C VAL A 106 -0.98 -1.97 -5.70
N LEU A 107 -0.38 -0.89 -5.22
CA LEU A 107 -0.92 -0.09 -4.14
C LEU A 107 -1.27 1.29 -4.69
N LEU A 108 -2.23 1.94 -4.04
CA LEU A 108 -2.58 3.31 -4.35
C LEU A 108 -2.22 4.20 -3.18
N ALA A 109 -1.72 5.39 -3.47
CA ALA A 109 -1.40 6.37 -2.44
C ALA A 109 -2.03 7.71 -2.82
N ARG A 110 -2.76 8.30 -1.89
CA ARG A 110 -3.30 9.65 -2.08
C ARG A 110 -2.38 10.62 -1.38
N VAL A 111 -1.78 11.50 -2.16
CA VAL A 111 -0.81 12.46 -1.64
C VAL A 111 -1.17 13.85 -2.13
N THR A 112 -0.57 14.86 -1.53
CA THR A 112 -0.82 16.22 -1.98
C THR A 112 -0.04 16.49 -3.26
N ALA A 113 -0.59 17.37 -4.10
CA ALA A 113 0.13 17.81 -5.29
C ALA A 113 1.44 18.47 -4.90
N ARG A 114 1.43 19.19 -3.77
CA ARG A 114 2.65 19.83 -3.26
C ARG A 114 3.70 18.77 -2.90
N GLY A 115 3.27 17.65 -2.27
CA GLY A 115 4.18 16.57 -1.94
C GLY A 115 4.84 15.97 -3.18
N VAL A 116 4.06 15.78 -4.24
CA VAL A 116 4.60 15.28 -5.51
C VAL A 116 5.68 16.23 -6.02
N HIS A 117 5.40 17.53 -5.97
CA HIS A 117 6.34 18.53 -6.45
C HIS A 117 7.60 18.58 -5.59
N GLU A 118 7.43 18.63 -4.27
CA GLU A 118 8.56 18.75 -3.34
C GLU A 118 9.49 17.55 -3.41
N LEU A 119 8.96 16.37 -3.60
CA LEU A 119 9.77 15.15 -3.69
C LEU A 119 10.24 14.89 -5.12
N GLY A 120 9.74 15.61 -6.10
CA GLY A 120 10.11 15.40 -7.50
C GLY A 120 9.62 14.05 -8.00
N LEU A 121 8.46 13.60 -7.55
CA LEU A 121 7.96 12.28 -7.95
C LEU A 121 7.63 12.24 -9.43
N HIS A 122 8.01 11.16 -10.08
CA HIS A 122 7.71 10.94 -11.48
C HIS A 122 7.58 9.45 -11.75
N VAL A 123 6.93 9.14 -12.86
CA VAL A 123 6.74 7.75 -13.25
C VAL A 123 8.09 7.09 -13.47
N GLY A 124 8.23 5.88 -12.95
CA GLY A 124 9.47 5.11 -13.01
C GLY A 124 10.39 5.30 -11.81
N MET A 125 10.06 6.22 -10.92
CA MET A 125 10.89 6.51 -9.77
C MET A 125 10.70 5.46 -8.68
N GLN A 126 11.80 5.04 -8.06
CA GLN A 126 11.75 4.11 -6.94
C GLN A 126 11.47 4.87 -5.65
N VAL A 127 10.51 4.39 -4.89
CA VAL A 127 10.09 5.02 -3.64
C VAL A 127 9.75 3.93 -2.63
N TRP A 128 9.48 4.36 -1.40
CA TRP A 128 8.98 3.49 -0.34
C TRP A 128 7.56 3.90 -0.01
N ALA A 129 6.65 2.94 -0.04
CA ALA A 129 5.29 3.14 0.41
C ALA A 129 5.25 2.89 1.91
N GLN A 130 4.68 3.83 2.66
CA GLN A 130 4.42 3.66 4.09
C GLN A 130 2.93 3.43 4.24
N VAL A 131 2.55 2.29 4.80
CA VAL A 131 1.15 1.90 4.94
C VAL A 131 0.77 2.01 6.40
N LYS A 132 -0.09 2.98 6.72
CA LYS A 132 -0.47 3.23 8.11
C LYS A 132 -1.48 2.23 8.62
N SER A 133 -2.45 1.85 7.80
CA SER A 133 -3.52 0.95 8.21
C SER A 133 -3.80 -0.06 7.12
N VAL A 134 -4.11 -1.28 7.56
CA VAL A 134 -4.48 -2.37 6.67
C VAL A 134 -5.69 -3.06 7.26
N ALA A 135 -6.69 -3.35 6.44
CA ALA A 135 -7.89 -4.04 6.89
C ALA A 135 -7.93 -5.45 6.31
N LEU A 136 -8.33 -6.41 7.15
CA LEU A 136 -8.61 -7.76 6.69
C LEU A 136 -9.98 -7.78 6.05
N VAL A 137 -10.08 -8.41 4.89
CA VAL A 137 -11.35 -8.56 4.17
C VAL A 137 -11.78 -10.00 4.32
N LYS A 138 -13.00 -10.19 4.79
CA LYS A 138 -13.53 -11.53 5.00
C LYS A 138 -14.36 -12.02 3.84
#